data_05e640fca5be70496eae5f89f8845db7
#
_entry.id   05e640fca5be70496eae5f89f8845db7
#
_cell.length_a   1.000
_cell.length_b   1.000
_cell.length_c   1.000
_cell.angle_alpha   90.00
_cell.angle_beta   90.00
_cell.angle_gamma   90.00
#
_symmetry.space_group_name_H-M   'P 1'
#
loop_
_entity.id
_entity.type
_entity.pdbx_description
1 polymer ?
#
loop_
_entity_poly.entity_id
_entity_poly.type
_entity_poly.pdbx_seq_one_letter_code
_entity_poly.pdbx_strand_id
1 'polypeptide(L)'
;MNGTERTSDPNDPNAPNDPNAFHRRCEAIEEAYEFMLAYAAQGLAGEAASQSGGQLREYLTRASAALSGLGDLLLKIVQQGSLEPAERYRAFAAVLDRDASDARAAVELVLAQPSISSQLVDNLNASIHVRALLTDLFLIDEILTPQVATPQG
;
A
#
# COMPACT_ATOMS: atom_id res chain seq x y z
N MET A 1 24.43 3.75 -28.63
CA MET A 1 23.31 3.16 -27.88
C MET A 1 23.56 3.35 -26.40
N ASN A 2 23.04 4.40 -25.87
CA ASN A 2 23.16 4.68 -24.45
C ASN A 2 21.98 4.04 -23.73
N GLY A 3 22.17 2.78 -23.35
CA GLY A 3 21.29 2.15 -22.38
C GLY A 3 21.49 2.85 -21.04
N THR A 4 20.60 3.75 -20.71
CA THR A 4 20.52 4.26 -19.35
C THR A 4 20.05 3.08 -18.50
N GLU A 5 20.98 2.37 -17.91
CA GLU A 5 20.65 1.47 -16.80
C GLU A 5 20.01 2.35 -15.74
N ARG A 6 18.69 2.28 -15.66
CA ARG A 6 17.99 2.80 -14.49
C ARG A 6 18.48 1.95 -13.33
N THR A 7 19.38 2.51 -12.56
CA THR A 7 19.70 1.95 -11.26
C THR A 7 18.39 1.91 -10.48
N SER A 8 17.86 0.73 -10.32
CA SER A 8 16.68 0.52 -9.50
C SER A 8 17.01 0.98 -8.09
N ASP A 9 16.29 1.99 -7.62
CA ASP A 9 16.35 2.35 -6.21
C ASP A 9 15.99 1.08 -5.41
N PRO A 10 16.89 0.57 -4.55
CA PRO A 10 16.61 -0.62 -3.77
C PRO A 10 15.42 -0.44 -2.82
N ASN A 11 14.98 0.80 -2.61
CA ASN A 11 13.84 1.13 -1.78
C ASN A 11 12.57 1.46 -2.58
N ASP A 12 12.59 1.33 -3.91
CA ASP A 12 11.41 1.56 -4.73
C ASP A 12 10.41 0.42 -4.53
N PRO A 13 9.23 0.68 -3.89
CA PRO A 13 8.22 -0.36 -3.68
C PRO A 13 7.61 -0.87 -4.98
N ASN A 14 7.83 -0.17 -6.10
CA ASN A 14 7.28 -0.52 -7.41
C ASN A 14 8.33 -1.12 -8.36
N ALA A 15 9.53 -1.45 -7.86
CA ALA A 15 10.57 -2.07 -8.67
C ALA A 15 10.06 -3.40 -9.29
N PRO A 16 10.11 -3.55 -10.64
CA PRO A 16 9.38 -4.62 -11.33
C PRO A 16 9.89 -6.05 -11.07
N ASN A 17 11.12 -6.20 -10.61
CA ASN A 17 11.76 -7.51 -10.43
C ASN A 17 12.20 -7.79 -8.99
N ASP A 18 11.70 -7.03 -8.03
CA ASP A 18 12.01 -7.24 -6.62
C ASP A 18 11.21 -8.44 -6.09
N PRO A 19 11.86 -9.51 -5.58
CA PRO A 19 11.15 -10.65 -4.98
C PRO A 19 10.38 -10.26 -3.71
N ASN A 20 10.72 -9.13 -3.10
CA ASN A 20 10.03 -8.59 -1.93
C ASN A 20 9.07 -7.45 -2.27
N ALA A 21 8.73 -7.26 -3.54
CA ALA A 21 7.91 -6.14 -4.00
C ALA A 21 6.58 -6.04 -3.27
N PHE A 22 5.90 -7.16 -3.08
CA PHE A 22 4.62 -7.19 -2.36
C PHE A 22 4.78 -6.72 -0.91
N HIS A 23 5.77 -7.26 -0.19
CA HIS A 23 6.05 -6.88 1.19
C HIS A 23 6.41 -5.40 1.32
N ARG A 24 7.23 -4.88 0.41
CA ARG A 24 7.61 -3.45 0.40
C ARG A 24 6.41 -2.54 0.15
N ARG A 25 5.48 -2.94 -0.71
CA ARG A 25 4.25 -2.19 -0.92
C ARG A 25 3.37 -2.20 0.31
N CYS A 26 3.25 -3.33 0.99
CA CYS A 26 2.54 -3.41 2.26
C CYS A 26 3.15 -2.47 3.30
N GLU A 27 4.48 -2.46 3.43
CA GLU A 27 5.19 -1.55 4.35
C GLU A 27 4.91 -0.08 4.02
N ALA A 28 4.97 0.30 2.74
CA ALA A 28 4.70 1.68 2.32
C ALA A 28 3.28 2.12 2.67
N ILE A 29 2.31 1.23 2.51
CA ILE A 29 0.91 1.49 2.84
C ILE A 29 0.72 1.61 4.36
N GLU A 30 1.32 0.71 5.13
CA GLU A 30 1.26 0.72 6.59
C GLU A 30 1.93 1.97 7.18
N GLU A 31 3.09 2.36 6.67
CA GLU A 31 3.78 3.59 7.09
C GLU A 31 2.94 4.83 6.79
N ALA A 32 2.31 4.88 5.62
CA ALA A 32 1.41 5.97 5.27
C ALA A 32 0.22 6.03 6.24
N TYR A 33 -0.36 4.89 6.57
CA TYR A 33 -1.47 4.80 7.50
C TYR A 33 -1.09 5.27 8.91
N GLU A 34 0.07 4.86 9.40
CA GLU A 34 0.59 5.33 10.69
C GLU A 34 0.77 6.84 10.71
N PHE A 35 1.35 7.40 9.64
CA PHE A 35 1.50 8.85 9.51
C PHE A 35 0.14 9.56 9.46
N MET A 36 -0.82 8.99 8.74
CA MET A 36 -2.18 9.53 8.65
C MET A 36 -2.87 9.56 10.02
N LEU A 37 -2.69 8.54 10.84
CA LEU A 37 -3.22 8.51 12.22
C LEU A 37 -2.62 9.65 13.06
N ALA A 38 -1.32 9.85 12.97
CA ALA A 38 -0.63 10.92 13.70
C ALA A 38 -1.06 12.30 13.21
N TYR A 39 -1.23 12.48 11.91
CA TYR A 39 -1.68 13.74 11.31
C TYR A 39 -3.12 14.07 11.71
N ALA A 40 -4.01 13.09 11.70
CA ALA A 40 -5.39 13.27 12.15
C ALA A 40 -5.47 13.72 13.61
N ALA A 41 -4.58 13.22 14.45
CA ALA A 41 -4.53 13.56 15.87
C ALA A 41 -4.06 15.01 16.14
N GLN A 42 -3.39 15.67 15.19
CA GLN A 42 -2.88 17.03 15.37
C GLN A 42 -3.97 18.11 15.33
N GLY A 43 -5.13 17.82 14.79
CA GLY A 43 -6.24 18.79 14.73
C GLY A 43 -6.00 19.99 13.83
N LEU A 44 -5.22 19.83 12.76
CA LEU A 44 -4.83 20.92 11.86
C LEU A 44 -5.99 21.29 10.92
N ALA A 45 -6.20 22.62 10.74
CA ALA A 45 -7.21 23.12 9.80
C ALA A 45 -6.78 22.95 8.33
N GLY A 46 -5.45 22.87 8.08
CA GLY A 46 -4.86 22.66 6.76
C GLY A 46 -3.38 22.38 6.86
N GLU A 47 -2.77 21.98 5.76
CA GLU A 47 -1.37 21.54 5.67
C GLU A 47 -0.36 22.63 6.06
N ALA A 48 -0.67 23.89 5.72
CA ALA A 48 0.21 25.02 6.00
C ALA A 48 0.37 25.30 7.48
N ALA A 49 -0.49 24.72 8.33
CA ALA A 49 -0.44 24.92 9.78
C ALA A 49 0.67 24.09 10.46
N SER A 50 1.33 23.18 9.74
CA SER A 50 2.35 22.29 10.29
C SER A 50 3.40 21.92 9.25
N GLN A 51 4.61 21.60 9.71
CA GLN A 51 5.68 21.06 8.88
C GLN A 51 5.34 19.65 8.34
N SER A 52 4.43 18.94 8.99
CA SER A 52 4.03 17.60 8.59
C SER A 52 3.12 17.57 7.34
N GLY A 53 2.58 18.72 6.91
CA GLY A 53 1.70 18.81 5.74
C GLY A 53 2.37 18.37 4.43
N GLY A 54 3.62 18.77 4.20
CA GLY A 54 4.39 18.34 3.03
C GLY A 54 4.70 16.85 3.06
N GLN A 55 5.03 16.31 4.22
CA GLN A 55 5.26 14.89 4.43
C GLN A 55 4.00 14.07 4.20
N LEU A 56 2.83 14.57 4.59
CA LEU A 56 1.55 13.91 4.36
C LEU A 56 1.34 13.61 2.88
N ARG A 57 1.57 14.58 2.02
CA ARG A 57 1.40 14.39 0.57
C ARG A 57 2.38 13.37 0.01
N GLU A 58 3.61 13.34 0.50
CA GLU A 58 4.59 12.34 0.11
C GLU A 58 4.14 10.93 0.49
N TYR A 59 3.66 10.74 1.71
CA TYR A 59 3.14 9.45 2.18
C TYR A 59 1.91 9.00 1.39
N LEU A 60 0.96 9.90 1.14
CA LEU A 60 -0.24 9.59 0.37
C LEU A 60 0.09 9.26 -1.10
N THR A 61 1.02 9.98 -1.70
CA THR A 61 1.49 9.70 -3.07
C THR A 61 2.16 8.34 -3.15
N ARG A 62 3.00 8.03 -2.17
CA ARG A 62 3.67 6.73 -2.06
C ARG A 62 2.68 5.59 -1.87
N ALA A 63 1.67 5.80 -1.02
CA ALA A 63 0.60 4.84 -0.78
C ALA A 63 -0.23 4.60 -2.05
N SER A 64 -0.59 5.65 -2.77
CA SER A 64 -1.33 5.55 -4.03
C SER A 64 -0.56 4.69 -5.04
N ALA A 65 0.73 4.93 -5.20
CA ALA A 65 1.59 4.14 -6.08
C ALA A 65 1.68 2.67 -5.62
N ALA A 66 1.81 2.44 -4.32
CA ALA A 66 1.92 1.10 -3.75
C ALA A 66 0.62 0.28 -3.88
N LEU A 67 -0.52 0.93 -3.96
CA LEU A 67 -1.83 0.29 -4.14
C LEU A 67 -2.05 -0.24 -5.57
N SER A 68 -1.28 0.24 -6.53
CA SER A 68 -1.42 -0.14 -7.94
C SER A 68 -0.89 -1.56 -8.18
N GLY A 69 -1.72 -2.43 -8.75
CA GLY A 69 -1.29 -3.76 -9.19
C GLY A 69 -1.01 -4.76 -8.08
N LEU A 70 -1.55 -4.56 -6.88
CA LEU A 70 -1.35 -5.48 -5.74
C LEU A 70 -1.85 -6.90 -6.05
N GLY A 71 -2.99 -7.02 -6.71
CA GLY A 71 -3.55 -8.32 -7.08
C GLY A 71 -2.61 -9.09 -8.01
N ASP A 72 -2.03 -8.42 -8.99
CA ASP A 72 -1.08 -9.03 -9.93
C ASP A 72 0.20 -9.49 -9.23
N LEU A 73 0.69 -8.71 -8.27
CA LEU A 73 1.85 -9.12 -7.47
C LEU A 73 1.56 -10.36 -6.64
N LEU A 74 0.38 -10.44 -6.04
CA LEU A 74 -0.02 -11.63 -5.29
C LEU A 74 -0.09 -12.85 -6.22
N LEU A 75 -0.66 -12.70 -7.42
CA LEU A 75 -0.71 -13.78 -8.41
C LEU A 75 0.69 -14.27 -8.79
N LYS A 76 1.65 -13.39 -8.94
CA LYS A 76 3.06 -13.76 -9.21
C LYS A 76 3.66 -14.58 -8.07
N ILE A 77 3.40 -14.18 -6.84
CA ILE A 77 3.87 -14.92 -5.65
C ILE A 77 3.28 -16.32 -5.62
N VAL A 78 1.99 -16.42 -5.87
CA VAL A 78 1.29 -17.73 -5.92
C VAL A 78 1.88 -18.63 -6.98
N GLN A 79 2.12 -18.10 -8.16
CA GLN A 79 2.68 -18.84 -9.28
C GLN A 79 4.12 -19.27 -9.03
N GLN A 80 4.98 -18.36 -8.58
CA GLN A 80 6.40 -18.62 -8.32
C GLN A 80 6.59 -19.57 -7.15
N GLY A 81 5.78 -19.44 -6.11
CA GLY A 81 5.85 -20.28 -4.90
C GLY A 81 5.03 -21.58 -5.01
N SER A 82 4.32 -21.79 -6.12
CA SER A 82 3.43 -22.94 -6.29
C SER A 82 2.48 -23.12 -5.11
N LEU A 83 1.90 -22.03 -4.63
CA LEU A 83 1.04 -22.05 -3.46
C LEU A 83 -0.28 -22.77 -3.76
N GLU A 84 -0.69 -23.62 -2.84
CA GLU A 84 -1.91 -24.41 -2.93
C GLU A 84 -2.84 -24.12 -1.74
N PRO A 85 -4.14 -24.13 -1.95
CA PRO A 85 -4.85 -24.29 -3.22
C PRO A 85 -4.84 -23.00 -4.05
N ALA A 86 -4.26 -23.06 -5.25
CA ALA A 86 -4.04 -21.90 -6.11
C ALA A 86 -5.33 -21.13 -6.43
N GLU A 87 -6.45 -21.83 -6.56
CA GLU A 87 -7.75 -21.22 -6.87
C GLU A 87 -8.21 -20.26 -5.77
N ARG A 88 -7.93 -20.59 -4.51
CA ARG A 88 -8.30 -19.76 -3.36
C ARG A 88 -7.49 -18.47 -3.33
N TYR A 89 -6.19 -18.58 -3.62
CA TYR A 89 -5.32 -17.39 -3.73
C TYR A 89 -5.71 -16.48 -4.88
N ARG A 90 -6.07 -17.05 -6.03
CA ARG A 90 -6.54 -16.28 -7.19
C ARG A 90 -7.83 -15.54 -6.88
N ALA A 91 -8.77 -16.18 -6.21
CA ALA A 91 -10.01 -15.55 -5.78
C ALA A 91 -9.73 -14.36 -4.84
N PHE A 92 -8.83 -14.54 -3.90
CA PHE A 92 -8.46 -13.47 -2.98
C PHE A 92 -7.68 -12.34 -3.67
N ALA A 93 -6.83 -12.66 -4.64
CA ALA A 93 -6.12 -11.66 -5.42
C ALA A 93 -7.10 -10.71 -6.15
N ALA A 94 -8.23 -11.22 -6.62
CA ALA A 94 -9.27 -10.40 -7.23
C ALA A 94 -9.96 -9.47 -6.21
N VAL A 95 -10.19 -9.94 -5.00
CA VAL A 95 -10.72 -9.12 -3.89
C VAL A 95 -9.73 -8.02 -3.54
N LEU A 96 -8.47 -8.39 -3.35
CA LEU A 96 -7.40 -7.43 -3.02
C LEU A 96 -7.27 -6.34 -4.07
N ASP A 97 -7.29 -6.71 -5.34
CA ASP A 97 -7.17 -5.76 -6.45
C ASP A 97 -8.32 -4.75 -6.46
N ARG A 98 -9.54 -5.21 -6.22
CA ARG A 98 -10.72 -4.36 -6.13
C ARG A 98 -10.65 -3.41 -4.95
N ASP A 99 -10.31 -3.93 -3.78
CA ASP A 99 -10.21 -3.13 -2.56
C ASP A 99 -9.07 -2.11 -2.66
N ALA A 100 -7.95 -2.49 -3.26
CA ALA A 100 -6.83 -1.59 -3.51
C ALA A 100 -7.22 -0.46 -4.49
N SER A 101 -7.96 -0.79 -5.53
CA SER A 101 -8.44 0.20 -6.49
C SER A 101 -9.39 1.21 -5.82
N ASP A 102 -10.31 0.73 -4.99
CA ASP A 102 -11.25 1.58 -4.26
C ASP A 102 -10.53 2.49 -3.24
N ALA A 103 -9.59 1.92 -2.49
CA ALA A 103 -8.78 2.68 -1.53
C ALA A 103 -7.92 3.73 -2.24
N ARG A 104 -7.33 3.38 -3.38
CA ARG A 104 -6.54 4.30 -4.19
C ARG A 104 -7.37 5.48 -4.68
N ALA A 105 -8.59 5.24 -5.13
CA ALA A 105 -9.49 6.29 -5.56
C ALA A 105 -9.78 7.28 -4.40
N ALA A 106 -9.99 6.79 -3.19
CA ALA A 106 -10.19 7.62 -2.01
C ALA A 106 -8.94 8.46 -1.68
N VAL A 107 -7.76 7.84 -1.70
CA VAL A 107 -6.47 8.53 -1.45
C VAL A 107 -6.24 9.61 -2.50
N GLU A 108 -6.45 9.31 -3.77
CA GLU A 108 -6.25 10.26 -4.87
C GLU A 108 -7.24 11.43 -4.80
N LEU A 109 -8.47 11.18 -4.36
CA LEU A 109 -9.46 12.24 -4.15
C LEU A 109 -8.99 13.22 -3.06
N VAL A 110 -8.44 12.71 -1.97
CA VAL A 110 -7.87 13.54 -0.90
C VAL A 110 -6.65 14.32 -1.40
N LEU A 111 -5.74 13.68 -2.14
CA LEU A 111 -4.58 14.34 -2.75
C LEU A 111 -4.96 15.45 -3.72
N ALA A 112 -6.10 15.36 -4.37
CA ALA A 112 -6.60 16.38 -5.30
C ALA A 112 -7.10 17.64 -4.59
N GLN A 113 -7.24 17.63 -3.27
CA GLN A 113 -7.73 18.80 -2.54
C GLN A 113 -6.62 19.86 -2.42
N PRO A 114 -6.96 21.15 -2.51
CA PRO A 114 -5.96 22.23 -2.41
C PRO A 114 -5.33 22.29 -1.02
N SER A 115 -6.04 21.88 0.02
CA SER A 115 -5.56 21.80 1.39
C SER A 115 -6.17 20.60 2.10
N ILE A 116 -5.36 19.91 2.88
CA ILE A 116 -5.79 18.68 3.56
C ILE A 116 -5.76 18.92 5.07
N SER A 117 -6.95 18.96 5.68
CA SER A 117 -7.10 19.10 7.13
C SER A 117 -6.93 17.76 7.83
N SER A 118 -6.66 17.81 9.13
CA SER A 118 -6.66 16.62 9.99
C SER A 118 -8.02 15.91 10.00
N GLN A 119 -9.13 16.66 9.91
CA GLN A 119 -10.47 16.08 9.85
C GLN A 119 -10.67 15.29 8.55
N LEU A 120 -10.17 15.80 7.42
CA LEU A 120 -10.24 15.08 6.15
C LEU A 120 -9.45 13.76 6.21
N VAL A 121 -8.26 13.79 6.81
CA VAL A 121 -7.45 12.59 7.00
C VAL A 121 -8.11 11.61 7.97
N ASP A 122 -8.74 12.12 9.03
CA ASP A 122 -9.49 11.28 9.96
C ASP A 122 -10.64 10.55 9.23
N ASN A 123 -11.35 11.24 8.36
CA ASN A 123 -12.40 10.65 7.54
C ASN A 123 -11.83 9.60 6.57
N LEU A 124 -10.66 9.85 5.99
CA LEU A 124 -9.98 8.89 5.12
C LEU A 124 -9.59 7.62 5.90
N ASN A 125 -9.03 7.78 7.09
CA ASN A 125 -8.69 6.66 7.98
C ASN A 125 -9.91 5.82 8.36
N ALA A 126 -11.05 6.45 8.54
CA ALA A 126 -12.31 5.79 8.87
C ALA A 126 -13.02 5.19 7.65
N SER A 127 -12.54 5.50 6.44
CA SER A 127 -13.14 5.01 5.20
C SER A 127 -13.18 3.49 5.16
N ILE A 128 -14.32 2.93 4.82
CA ILE A 128 -14.49 1.49 4.66
C ILE A 128 -13.53 0.92 3.61
N HIS A 129 -13.21 1.70 2.57
CA HIS A 129 -12.32 1.27 1.49
C HIS A 129 -10.87 1.11 1.97
N VAL A 130 -10.38 2.06 2.74
CA VAL A 130 -9.04 2.00 3.35
C VAL A 130 -8.98 0.86 4.37
N ARG A 131 -10.00 0.73 5.20
CA ARG A 131 -10.05 -0.32 6.23
C ARG A 131 -10.16 -1.71 5.62
N ALA A 132 -10.96 -1.88 4.56
CA ALA A 132 -11.05 -3.15 3.85
C ALA A 132 -9.70 -3.56 3.27
N LEU A 133 -9.01 -2.64 2.62
CA LEU A 133 -7.68 -2.89 2.07
C LEU A 133 -6.68 -3.30 3.16
N LEU A 134 -6.61 -2.55 4.26
CA LEU A 134 -5.70 -2.87 5.36
C LEU A 134 -5.99 -4.27 5.95
N THR A 135 -7.25 -4.61 6.10
CA THR A 135 -7.67 -5.93 6.56
C THR A 135 -7.20 -7.02 5.59
N ASP A 136 -7.35 -6.81 4.29
CA ASP A 136 -6.86 -7.74 3.27
C ASP A 136 -5.34 -7.95 3.37
N LEU A 137 -4.59 -6.86 3.54
CA LEU A 137 -3.14 -6.91 3.65
C LEU A 137 -2.70 -7.67 4.91
N PHE A 138 -3.32 -7.42 6.04
CA PHE A 138 -3.02 -8.13 7.29
C PHE A 138 -3.33 -9.62 7.16
N LEU A 139 -4.45 -9.97 6.52
CA LEU A 139 -4.84 -11.35 6.32
C LEU A 139 -3.83 -12.10 5.43
N ILE A 140 -3.51 -11.54 4.27
CA ILE A 140 -2.61 -12.21 3.32
C ILE A 140 -1.15 -12.24 3.81
N ASP A 141 -0.70 -11.19 4.47
CA ASP A 141 0.65 -11.13 5.04
C ASP A 141 0.84 -12.21 6.13
N GLU A 142 -0.16 -12.39 6.98
CA GLU A 142 -0.15 -13.45 7.99
C GLU A 142 -0.09 -14.84 7.35
N ILE A 143 -0.79 -15.05 6.25
CA ILE A 143 -0.79 -16.33 5.53
C ILE A 143 0.54 -16.58 4.83
N LEU A 144 1.12 -15.56 4.20
CA LEU A 144 2.35 -15.70 3.42
C LEU A 144 3.61 -15.78 4.30
N THR A 145 3.63 -15.14 5.45
CA THR A 145 4.80 -15.08 6.33
C THR A 145 5.31 -16.47 6.75
N PRO A 146 4.46 -17.42 7.19
CA PRO A 146 4.94 -18.77 7.52
C PRO A 146 5.43 -19.56 6.31
N GLN A 147 4.95 -19.25 5.10
CA GLN A 147 5.34 -19.95 3.86
C GLN A 147 6.65 -19.43 3.28
N VAL A 148 6.97 -18.17 3.55
CA VAL A 148 8.22 -17.52 3.17
C VAL A 148 9.30 -17.75 4.23
N ALA A 149 8.91 -17.97 5.48
CA ALA A 149 9.85 -18.31 6.55
C ALA A 149 10.56 -19.61 6.25
N THR A 150 11.85 -19.67 6.56
CA THR A 150 12.67 -20.87 6.35
C THR A 150 12.02 -22.08 7.02
N PRO A 151 11.74 -23.16 6.26
CA PRO A 151 11.14 -24.33 6.86
C PRO A 151 12.04 -24.87 7.94
N GLN A 152 11.46 -25.26 9.04
CA GLN A 152 12.17 -25.93 10.10
C GLN A 152 12.52 -27.34 9.63
N GLY A 153 13.79 -27.61 9.67
CA GLY A 153 14.29 -28.94 9.38
C GLY A 153 13.84 -29.97 10.41
#